data_3f568aa7d02ad9617c3007c0f85b555b
#
_entry.id   3f568aa7d02ad9617c3007c0f85b555b
#
_cell.length_a   1.000
_cell.length_b   1.000
_cell.length_c   1.000
_cell.angle_alpha   90.00
_cell.angle_beta   90.00
_cell.angle_gamma   90.00
#
_symmetry.space_group_name_H-M   'P 1'
#
loop_
_entity.id
_entity.type
_entity.pdbx_description
1 polymer ?
#
loop_
_entity_poly.entity_id
_entity_poly.type
_entity_poly.pdbx_seq_one_letter_code
_entity_poly.pdbx_strand_id
1 'polypeptide(L)'
;MEQSNECIARIGMVNYLNTAPIHEKWKNSVTRKDWLLVEDAPAVLNKKLEEGTIDLGFVSCFEYAKHPEMYKILSGLSISANGPVASVVLLSHVPIEQLDGANVLLTSQSDTSVQLVKVILEEFHNVKPVYHRGDILLADEKDFKAVLAIGDDALRLVESATYLYQFDLGDIWKRKTGLPFVYAVCAVREEFCQNHPEVLSEIHRELLRCRDEGTEDLDEICEISAIRIPLSKQKCRDYLMAIQYDLTPQKCKALEAFFEILIKRGTINENSLPIKMFANMS
;
A
#
# COMPACT_ATOMS: atom_id res chain seq x y z
N MET A 1 28.02 15.64 -29.05
CA MET A 1 28.19 15.53 -27.58
C MET A 1 26.86 15.10 -27.07
N GLU A 2 26.66 13.80 -26.86
CA GLU A 2 25.51 13.29 -26.09
C GLU A 2 25.76 13.71 -24.64
N GLN A 3 24.94 14.65 -24.14
CA GLN A 3 24.85 14.89 -22.71
C GLN A 3 24.34 13.58 -22.11
N SER A 4 25.18 12.90 -21.34
CA SER A 4 24.73 11.84 -20.44
C SER A 4 23.66 12.47 -19.54
N ASN A 5 22.38 12.18 -19.80
CA ASN A 5 21.31 12.55 -18.89
C ASN A 5 21.56 11.77 -17.59
N GLU A 6 22.21 12.43 -16.65
CA GLU A 6 22.40 11.89 -15.31
C GLU A 6 21.02 11.73 -14.66
N CYS A 7 20.72 10.57 -14.13
CA CYS A 7 19.46 10.32 -13.45
C CYS A 7 19.41 11.17 -12.18
N ILE A 8 18.46 12.11 -12.11
CA ILE A 8 18.32 13.03 -10.96
C ILE A 8 17.41 12.44 -9.91
N ALA A 9 16.36 11.69 -10.29
CA ALA A 9 15.40 11.09 -9.37
C ALA A 9 15.04 9.66 -9.75
N ARG A 10 14.96 8.78 -8.76
CA ARG A 10 14.52 7.39 -8.88
C ARG A 10 13.22 7.23 -8.10
N ILE A 11 12.12 6.96 -8.82
CA ILE A 11 10.76 6.97 -8.30
C ILE A 11 10.23 5.55 -8.25
N GLY A 12 9.97 5.03 -7.05
CA GLY A 12 9.41 3.69 -6.84
C GLY A 12 7.89 3.68 -6.99
N MET A 13 7.38 2.77 -7.82
CA MET A 13 5.93 2.58 -7.96
C MET A 13 5.58 1.10 -8.13
N VAL A 14 4.60 0.64 -7.38
CA VAL A 14 4.08 -0.73 -7.51
C VAL A 14 3.27 -0.81 -8.80
N ASN A 15 3.44 -1.88 -9.58
CA ASN A 15 2.65 -2.13 -10.78
C ASN A 15 1.54 -3.14 -10.48
N TYR A 16 0.65 -2.83 -9.52
CA TYR A 16 -0.57 -3.56 -9.23
C TYR A 16 -1.80 -2.80 -9.71
N LEU A 17 -2.95 -3.47 -9.76
CA LEU A 17 -4.19 -2.82 -10.17
C LEU A 17 -4.53 -1.61 -9.29
N ASN A 18 -4.28 -1.67 -7.98
CA ASN A 18 -4.57 -0.57 -7.05
C ASN A 18 -3.77 0.71 -7.29
N THR A 19 -2.66 0.65 -8.00
CA THR A 19 -1.85 1.83 -8.36
C THR A 19 -2.04 2.26 -9.81
N ALA A 20 -2.76 1.46 -10.61
CA ALA A 20 -2.88 1.65 -12.05
C ALA A 20 -3.32 3.07 -12.46
N PRO A 21 -4.26 3.77 -11.77
CA PRO A 21 -4.61 5.13 -12.14
C PRO A 21 -3.42 6.09 -12.17
N ILE A 22 -2.55 6.05 -11.16
CA ILE A 22 -1.36 6.90 -11.11
C ILE A 22 -0.27 6.36 -12.04
N HIS A 23 -0.03 5.05 -11.99
CA HIS A 23 1.05 4.38 -12.69
C HIS A 23 0.91 4.49 -14.22
N GLU A 24 -0.26 4.19 -14.79
CA GLU A 24 -0.47 4.24 -16.24
C GLU A 24 -0.42 5.67 -16.77
N LYS A 25 -1.01 6.64 -16.06
CA LYS A 25 -0.90 8.05 -16.45
C LYS A 25 0.54 8.54 -16.37
N TRP A 26 1.31 8.16 -15.34
CA TRP A 26 2.73 8.48 -15.24
C TRP A 26 3.51 7.94 -16.45
N LYS A 27 3.40 6.65 -16.75
CA LYS A 27 4.12 6.01 -17.87
C LYS A 27 3.80 6.64 -19.22
N ASN A 28 2.56 7.06 -19.43
CA ASN A 28 2.11 7.55 -20.73
C ASN A 28 2.31 9.06 -20.91
N SER A 29 2.48 9.84 -19.85
CA SER A 29 2.49 11.31 -19.94
C SER A 29 3.77 11.97 -19.41
N VAL A 30 4.51 11.33 -18.51
CA VAL A 30 5.75 11.89 -17.96
C VAL A 30 6.93 11.51 -18.84
N THR A 31 7.51 12.50 -19.55
CA THR A 31 8.56 12.29 -20.55
C THR A 31 9.96 12.70 -20.08
N ARG A 32 10.14 12.98 -18.80
CA ARG A 32 11.43 13.40 -18.20
C ARG A 32 12.41 12.21 -18.19
N LYS A 33 13.49 12.34 -18.96
CA LYS A 33 14.52 11.30 -19.10
C LYS A 33 15.45 11.17 -17.90
N ASP A 34 15.52 12.19 -17.09
CA ASP A 34 16.28 12.27 -15.85
C ASP A 34 15.51 11.76 -14.61
N TRP A 35 14.26 11.31 -14.78
CA TRP A 35 13.43 10.67 -13.77
C TRP A 35 13.22 9.20 -14.11
N LEU A 36 13.80 8.32 -13.30
CA LEU A 36 13.73 6.88 -13.52
C LEU A 36 12.55 6.30 -12.72
N LEU A 37 11.57 5.71 -13.40
CA LEU A 37 10.54 4.90 -12.76
C LEU A 37 11.11 3.52 -12.45
N VAL A 38 11.04 3.13 -11.18
CA VAL A 38 11.45 1.81 -10.68
C VAL A 38 10.22 1.04 -10.25
N GLU A 39 9.87 -0.01 -11.02
CA GLU A 39 8.71 -0.86 -10.75
C GLU A 39 9.16 -2.11 -9.99
N ASP A 40 8.48 -2.40 -8.87
CA ASP A 40 8.74 -3.62 -8.10
C ASP A 40 7.57 -3.94 -7.14
N ALA A 41 7.62 -5.09 -6.46
CA ALA A 41 6.69 -5.45 -5.41
C ALA A 41 6.84 -4.51 -4.17
N PRO A 42 5.77 -4.29 -3.38
CA PRO A 42 5.79 -3.33 -2.27
C PRO A 42 6.94 -3.54 -1.27
N ALA A 43 7.19 -4.79 -0.85
CA ALA A 43 8.27 -5.09 0.10
C ALA A 43 9.67 -4.80 -0.48
N VAL A 44 9.86 -4.97 -1.80
CA VAL A 44 11.11 -4.65 -2.48
C VAL A 44 11.31 -3.14 -2.59
N LEU A 45 10.25 -2.38 -2.90
CA LEU A 45 10.30 -0.92 -2.92
C LEU A 45 10.58 -0.33 -1.53
N ASN A 46 9.99 -0.88 -0.47
CA ASN A 46 10.31 -0.49 0.90
C ASN A 46 11.82 -0.61 1.16
N LYS A 47 12.40 -1.78 0.84
CA LYS A 47 13.83 -2.02 1.01
C LYS A 47 14.69 -1.10 0.15
N LYS A 48 14.31 -0.87 -1.10
CA LYS A 48 15.00 0.06 -2.01
C LYS A 48 15.00 1.50 -1.49
N LEU A 49 13.89 1.95 -0.86
CA LEU A 49 13.81 3.28 -0.26
C LEU A 49 14.71 3.37 0.98
N GLU A 50 14.70 2.35 1.84
CA GLU A 50 15.58 2.24 3.01
C GLU A 50 17.06 2.28 2.62
N GLU A 51 17.46 1.50 1.61
CA GLU A 51 18.83 1.43 1.10
C GLU A 51 19.26 2.65 0.26
N GLY A 52 18.33 3.56 -0.08
CA GLY A 52 18.62 4.73 -0.91
C GLY A 52 18.84 4.42 -2.39
N THR A 53 18.38 3.26 -2.87
CA THR A 53 18.41 2.91 -4.30
C THR A 53 17.23 3.47 -5.08
N ILE A 54 16.19 3.95 -4.38
CA ILE A 54 15.17 4.88 -4.87
C ILE A 54 15.11 6.09 -3.93
N ASP A 55 14.64 7.23 -4.42
CA ASP A 55 14.63 8.50 -3.69
C ASP A 55 13.26 8.80 -3.08
N LEU A 56 12.20 8.35 -3.73
CA LEU A 56 10.81 8.47 -3.28
C LEU A 56 9.94 7.38 -3.93
N GLY A 57 8.74 7.17 -3.39
CA GLY A 57 7.77 6.27 -4.02
C GLY A 57 6.61 5.89 -3.10
N PHE A 58 5.68 5.13 -3.67
CA PHE A 58 4.60 4.52 -2.90
C PHE A 58 5.13 3.32 -2.13
N VAL A 59 5.26 3.48 -0.83
CA VAL A 59 5.72 2.44 0.09
C VAL A 59 4.66 2.16 1.16
N SER A 60 4.78 1.05 1.85
CA SER A 60 3.86 0.73 2.93
C SER A 60 3.89 1.80 4.03
N CYS A 61 2.74 2.13 4.63
CA CYS A 61 2.74 3.11 5.73
C CYS A 61 3.56 2.62 6.93
N PHE A 62 3.69 1.31 7.11
CA PHE A 62 4.52 0.70 8.13
C PHE A 62 6.01 0.93 7.88
N GLU A 63 6.47 0.98 6.62
CA GLU A 63 7.85 1.33 6.28
C GLU A 63 8.21 2.74 6.75
N TYR A 64 7.32 3.71 6.46
CA TYR A 64 7.48 5.06 7.00
C TYR A 64 7.57 5.04 8.54
N ALA A 65 6.68 4.30 9.20
CA ALA A 65 6.62 4.25 10.65
C ALA A 65 7.84 3.58 11.31
N LYS A 66 8.53 2.69 10.61
CA LYS A 66 9.79 2.06 11.07
C LYS A 66 10.97 3.03 11.06
N HIS A 67 11.00 3.92 10.07
CA HIS A 67 12.15 4.81 9.80
C HIS A 67 11.70 6.28 9.65
N PRO A 68 10.98 6.84 10.65
CA PRO A 68 10.37 8.18 10.53
C PRO A 68 11.42 9.32 10.47
N GLU A 69 12.67 9.04 10.85
CA GLU A 69 13.80 9.98 10.73
C GLU A 69 14.32 10.07 9.30
N MET A 70 14.10 9.03 8.49
CA MET A 70 14.63 8.95 7.13
C MET A 70 13.71 9.57 6.08
N TYR A 71 12.42 9.74 6.41
CA TYR A 71 11.39 10.04 5.40
C TYR A 71 10.50 11.22 5.77
N LYS A 72 9.96 11.86 4.70
CA LYS A 72 8.75 12.69 4.75
C LYS A 72 7.67 12.10 3.86
N ILE A 73 6.41 12.38 4.16
CA ILE A 73 5.27 11.95 3.33
C ILE A 73 4.89 13.10 2.41
N LEU A 74 4.73 12.84 1.12
CA LEU A 74 4.16 13.79 0.16
C LEU A 74 2.67 13.96 0.42
N SER A 75 2.23 15.20 0.54
CA SER A 75 0.83 15.52 0.80
C SER A 75 -0.08 15.12 -0.36
N GLY A 76 -1.34 14.77 -0.05
CA GLY A 76 -2.35 14.48 -1.06
C GLY A 76 -2.18 13.14 -1.79
N LEU A 77 -1.26 12.27 -1.39
CA LEU A 77 -0.98 10.99 -2.05
C LEU A 77 -0.98 9.82 -1.06
N SER A 78 -1.85 8.86 -1.28
CA SER A 78 -1.90 7.59 -0.52
C SER A 78 -2.54 6.48 -1.36
N ILE A 79 -2.47 5.25 -0.86
CA ILE A 79 -3.36 4.16 -1.25
C ILE A 79 -4.17 3.80 0.00
N SER A 80 -5.44 4.09 -0.01
CA SER A 80 -6.31 3.98 1.16
C SER A 80 -7.72 3.51 0.79
N ALA A 81 -8.52 3.11 1.80
CA ALA A 81 -9.93 2.78 1.61
C ALA A 81 -10.76 3.22 2.83
N ASN A 82 -12.00 3.58 2.61
CA ASN A 82 -12.93 3.96 3.69
C ASN A 82 -13.99 2.86 3.90
N GLY A 83 -13.56 1.68 4.25
CA GLY A 83 -14.34 0.45 4.36
C GLY A 83 -13.70 -0.68 3.56
N PRO A 84 -14.47 -1.54 2.90
CA PRO A 84 -13.94 -2.65 2.12
C PRO A 84 -12.92 -2.19 1.06
N VAL A 85 -11.81 -2.94 0.95
CA VAL A 85 -10.74 -2.68 -0.03
C VAL A 85 -10.65 -3.77 -1.08
N ALA A 86 -11.29 -4.92 -0.85
CA ALA A 86 -11.32 -6.12 -1.69
C ALA A 86 -9.96 -6.79 -1.96
N SER A 87 -8.86 -6.08 -1.84
CA SER A 87 -7.50 -6.56 -2.15
C SER A 87 -6.58 -6.68 -0.93
N VAL A 88 -7.11 -6.64 0.29
CA VAL A 88 -6.38 -6.97 1.53
C VAL A 88 -7.32 -7.81 2.38
N VAL A 89 -7.22 -9.12 2.23
CA VAL A 89 -8.23 -10.07 2.72
C VAL A 89 -7.55 -11.19 3.50
N LEU A 90 -8.08 -11.52 4.68
CA LEU A 90 -7.80 -12.77 5.36
C LEU A 90 -8.80 -13.82 4.85
N LEU A 91 -8.31 -14.75 4.06
CA LEU A 91 -9.07 -15.88 3.53
C LEU A 91 -8.95 -17.05 4.50
N SER A 92 -10.07 -17.66 4.91
CA SER A 92 -10.06 -18.66 5.97
C SER A 92 -11.02 -19.83 5.68
N HIS A 93 -10.64 -21.01 6.15
CA HIS A 93 -11.50 -22.20 6.15
C HIS A 93 -12.42 -22.27 7.38
N VAL A 94 -12.17 -21.42 8.38
CA VAL A 94 -12.91 -21.40 9.66
C VAL A 94 -13.27 -19.95 10.05
N PRO A 95 -14.25 -19.73 10.95
CA PRO A 95 -14.51 -18.41 11.51
C PRO A 95 -13.29 -17.83 12.24
N ILE A 96 -13.20 -16.50 12.40
CA ILE A 96 -12.06 -15.83 13.06
C ILE A 96 -11.79 -16.40 14.46
N GLU A 97 -12.84 -16.68 15.23
CA GLU A 97 -12.76 -17.19 16.61
C GLU A 97 -12.07 -18.56 16.71
N GLN A 98 -12.05 -19.32 15.64
CA GLN A 98 -11.38 -20.63 15.56
C GLN A 98 -9.93 -20.55 15.05
N LEU A 99 -9.41 -19.36 14.86
CA LEU A 99 -8.01 -19.16 14.48
C LEU A 99 -7.06 -19.11 15.70
N ASP A 100 -7.57 -19.18 16.92
CA ASP A 100 -6.72 -19.19 18.12
C ASP A 100 -5.81 -20.43 18.13
N GLY A 101 -4.49 -20.23 18.23
CA GLY A 101 -3.49 -21.29 18.11
C GLY A 101 -3.35 -21.94 16.73
N ALA A 102 -4.16 -21.57 15.73
CA ALA A 102 -4.12 -22.14 14.40
C ALA A 102 -2.99 -21.53 13.55
N ASN A 103 -2.48 -22.30 12.58
CA ASN A 103 -1.50 -21.80 11.61
C ASN A 103 -2.17 -20.83 10.62
N VAL A 104 -1.64 -19.61 10.54
CA VAL A 104 -2.05 -18.57 9.60
C VAL A 104 -0.86 -18.13 8.77
N LEU A 105 -0.97 -18.23 7.44
CA LEU A 105 0.05 -17.78 6.52
C LEU A 105 -0.13 -16.30 6.21
N LEU A 106 0.91 -15.52 6.41
CA LEU A 106 0.97 -14.10 6.10
C LEU A 106 1.81 -13.89 4.83
N THR A 107 1.30 -13.09 3.90
CA THR A 107 2.04 -12.73 2.70
C THR A 107 3.39 -12.10 3.02
N SER A 108 4.41 -12.40 2.21
CA SER A 108 5.72 -11.73 2.27
C SER A 108 5.75 -10.37 1.58
N GLN A 109 4.67 -9.99 0.87
CA GLN A 109 4.67 -8.82 -0.02
C GLN A 109 4.27 -7.50 0.66
N SER A 110 3.68 -7.51 1.89
CA SER A 110 3.23 -6.29 2.56
C SER A 110 3.39 -6.35 4.08
N ASP A 111 4.21 -5.48 4.62
CA ASP A 111 4.37 -5.35 6.07
C ASP A 111 3.18 -4.64 6.73
N THR A 112 2.60 -3.61 6.11
CA THR A 112 1.41 -2.92 6.64
C THR A 112 0.25 -3.89 6.82
N SER A 113 -0.07 -4.72 5.81
CA SER A 113 -1.19 -5.66 5.87
C SER A 113 -0.95 -6.75 6.93
N VAL A 114 0.32 -7.16 7.09
CA VAL A 114 0.73 -8.09 8.16
C VAL A 114 0.49 -7.48 9.55
N GLN A 115 0.82 -6.22 9.76
CA GLN A 115 0.54 -5.57 11.06
C GLN A 115 -0.96 -5.35 11.26
N LEU A 116 -1.68 -4.96 10.21
CA LEU A 116 -3.12 -4.77 10.29
C LEU A 116 -3.86 -6.07 10.68
N VAL A 117 -3.54 -7.20 10.05
CA VAL A 117 -4.20 -8.47 10.40
C VAL A 117 -3.89 -8.90 11.82
N LYS A 118 -2.65 -8.68 12.30
CA LYS A 118 -2.29 -8.95 13.71
C LYS A 118 -3.08 -8.08 14.68
N VAL A 119 -3.21 -6.79 14.41
CA VAL A 119 -4.05 -5.89 15.21
C VAL A 119 -5.50 -6.36 15.20
N ILE A 120 -6.05 -6.71 14.05
CA ILE A 120 -7.43 -7.19 13.94
C ILE A 120 -7.63 -8.47 14.75
N LEU A 121 -6.78 -9.47 14.58
CA LEU A 121 -6.95 -10.76 15.25
C LEU A 121 -6.70 -10.65 16.77
N GLU A 122 -5.63 -10.00 17.16
CA GLU A 122 -5.19 -9.98 18.56
C GLU A 122 -5.90 -8.92 19.40
N GLU A 123 -6.11 -7.68 18.88
CA GLU A 123 -6.73 -6.60 19.66
C GLU A 123 -8.26 -6.55 19.51
N PHE A 124 -8.78 -6.84 18.30
CA PHE A 124 -10.21 -6.68 18.04
C PHE A 124 -11.01 -7.97 18.28
N HIS A 125 -10.37 -9.14 18.10
CA HIS A 125 -11.02 -10.45 18.25
C HIS A 125 -10.44 -11.30 19.39
N ASN A 126 -9.36 -10.88 20.06
CA ASN A 126 -8.67 -11.65 21.10
C ASN A 126 -8.22 -13.06 20.65
N VAL A 127 -7.79 -13.18 19.41
CA VAL A 127 -7.35 -14.43 18.78
C VAL A 127 -5.84 -14.35 18.54
N LYS A 128 -5.09 -15.39 18.94
CA LYS A 128 -3.62 -15.45 18.82
C LYS A 128 -3.18 -16.64 17.99
N PRO A 129 -3.18 -16.53 16.67
CA PRO A 129 -2.69 -17.59 15.78
C PRO A 129 -1.19 -17.81 15.86
N VAL A 130 -0.73 -18.93 15.32
CA VAL A 130 0.67 -19.16 14.98
C VAL A 130 0.91 -18.62 13.58
N TYR A 131 1.66 -17.52 13.49
CA TYR A 131 1.92 -16.87 12.22
C TYR A 131 3.13 -17.46 11.50
N HIS A 132 2.94 -17.73 10.21
CA HIS A 132 4.00 -18.08 9.26
C HIS A 132 4.07 -17.00 8.19
N ARG A 133 5.23 -16.75 7.62
CA ARG A 133 5.40 -15.78 6.55
C ARG A 133 5.95 -16.45 5.30
N GLY A 134 5.34 -16.19 4.14
CA GLY A 134 5.77 -16.85 2.91
C GLY A 134 5.01 -16.38 1.67
N ASP A 135 5.28 -17.10 0.57
CA ASP A 135 4.54 -16.96 -0.67
C ASP A 135 3.23 -17.74 -0.57
N ILE A 136 2.12 -17.01 -0.63
CA ILE A 136 0.78 -17.61 -0.47
C ILE A 136 0.33 -18.46 -1.67
N LEU A 137 0.96 -18.29 -2.84
CA LEU A 137 0.65 -19.07 -4.04
C LEU A 137 1.42 -20.40 -4.11
N LEU A 138 2.52 -20.50 -3.36
CA LEU A 138 3.37 -21.72 -3.33
C LEU A 138 3.10 -22.60 -2.11
N ALA A 139 2.39 -22.10 -1.10
CA ALA A 139 2.11 -22.84 0.12
C ALA A 139 1.04 -23.93 -0.09
N ASP A 140 1.19 -25.07 0.59
CA ASP A 140 0.10 -26.06 0.65
C ASP A 140 -1.03 -25.53 1.56
N GLU A 141 -2.21 -25.31 0.98
CA GLU A 141 -3.39 -24.80 1.68
C GLU A 141 -3.78 -25.66 2.90
N LYS A 142 -3.42 -26.95 2.91
CA LYS A 142 -3.74 -27.87 4.01
C LYS A 142 -2.99 -27.57 5.30
N ASP A 143 -1.85 -26.89 5.19
CA ASP A 143 -1.01 -26.57 6.35
C ASP A 143 -1.53 -25.34 7.13
N PHE A 144 -2.43 -24.57 6.52
CA PHE A 144 -2.90 -23.30 7.07
C PHE A 144 -4.42 -23.22 7.15
N LYS A 145 -4.94 -22.74 8.29
CA LYS A 145 -6.38 -22.50 8.46
C LYS A 145 -6.83 -21.19 7.79
N ALA A 146 -5.90 -20.24 7.64
CA ALA A 146 -6.17 -18.99 6.95
C ALA A 146 -4.90 -18.46 6.28
N VAL A 147 -5.08 -17.62 5.25
CA VAL A 147 -4.01 -16.93 4.54
C VAL A 147 -4.34 -15.44 4.42
N LEU A 148 -3.36 -14.58 4.64
CA LEU A 148 -3.46 -13.16 4.31
C LEU A 148 -3.02 -12.94 2.89
N ALA A 149 -3.94 -12.56 2.02
CA ALA A 149 -3.68 -12.21 0.63
C ALA A 149 -3.76 -10.71 0.41
N ILE A 150 -2.94 -10.18 -0.51
CA ILE A 150 -2.97 -8.76 -0.89
C ILE A 150 -2.92 -8.57 -2.40
N GLY A 151 -3.34 -7.37 -2.84
CA GLY A 151 -3.22 -6.91 -4.22
C GLY A 151 -3.89 -7.85 -5.21
N ASP A 152 -3.23 -8.05 -6.34
CA ASP A 152 -3.74 -8.85 -7.44
C ASP A 152 -3.95 -10.33 -7.06
N ASP A 153 -3.13 -10.87 -6.14
CA ASP A 153 -3.29 -12.23 -5.64
C ASP A 153 -4.55 -12.38 -4.78
N ALA A 154 -4.87 -11.38 -3.95
CA ALA A 154 -6.12 -11.36 -3.19
C ALA A 154 -7.33 -11.38 -4.11
N LEU A 155 -7.34 -10.54 -5.15
CA LEU A 155 -8.43 -10.48 -6.12
C LEU A 155 -8.64 -11.83 -6.84
N ARG A 156 -7.56 -12.53 -7.21
CA ARG A 156 -7.63 -13.87 -7.81
C ARG A 156 -8.16 -14.93 -6.85
N LEU A 157 -7.65 -14.94 -5.61
CA LEU A 157 -8.04 -15.95 -4.61
C LEU A 157 -9.48 -15.76 -4.11
N VAL A 158 -9.96 -14.53 -4.01
CA VAL A 158 -11.37 -14.22 -3.70
C VAL A 158 -12.31 -14.81 -4.76
N GLU A 159 -11.95 -14.68 -6.04
CA GLU A 159 -12.75 -15.23 -7.15
C GLU A 159 -12.71 -16.77 -7.22
N SER A 160 -11.66 -17.41 -6.69
CA SER A 160 -11.52 -18.89 -6.73
C SER A 160 -12.52 -19.61 -5.84
N ALA A 161 -13.16 -18.92 -4.89
CA ALA A 161 -14.10 -19.46 -3.90
C ALA A 161 -13.56 -20.67 -3.09
N THR A 162 -12.24 -20.82 -2.99
CA THR A 162 -11.57 -21.91 -2.27
C THR A 162 -11.81 -21.82 -0.75
N TYR A 163 -11.91 -20.61 -0.22
CA TYR A 163 -12.05 -20.34 1.21
C TYR A 163 -13.50 -20.04 1.59
N LEU A 164 -13.96 -20.63 2.70
CA LEU A 164 -15.33 -20.46 3.18
C LEU A 164 -15.61 -19.05 3.74
N TYR A 165 -14.58 -18.39 4.25
CA TYR A 165 -14.67 -17.08 4.87
C TYR A 165 -13.68 -16.12 4.22
N GLN A 166 -14.17 -14.92 3.96
CA GLN A 166 -13.39 -13.83 3.39
C GLN A 166 -13.56 -12.61 4.29
N PHE A 167 -12.49 -12.24 4.99
CA PHE A 167 -12.49 -11.12 5.94
C PHE A 167 -11.71 -9.96 5.32
N ASP A 168 -12.42 -8.96 4.79
CA ASP A 168 -11.81 -7.73 4.30
C ASP A 168 -11.28 -6.91 5.48
N LEU A 169 -9.98 -6.65 5.51
CA LEU A 169 -9.35 -6.00 6.64
C LEU A 169 -9.70 -4.51 6.73
N GLY A 170 -9.94 -3.86 5.60
CA GLY A 170 -10.38 -2.46 5.56
C GLY A 170 -11.79 -2.30 6.14
N ASP A 171 -12.69 -3.24 5.84
CA ASP A 171 -14.05 -3.26 6.39
C ASP A 171 -14.05 -3.50 7.90
N ILE A 172 -13.27 -4.48 8.39
CA ILE A 172 -13.15 -4.73 9.82
C ILE A 172 -12.58 -3.51 10.54
N TRP A 173 -11.49 -2.92 10.01
CA TRP A 173 -10.91 -1.71 10.57
C TRP A 173 -11.92 -0.58 10.66
N LYS A 174 -12.65 -0.30 9.56
CA LYS A 174 -13.68 0.75 9.51
C LYS A 174 -14.78 0.53 10.54
N ARG A 175 -15.29 -0.70 10.66
CA ARG A 175 -16.33 -1.02 11.65
C ARG A 175 -15.87 -0.87 13.09
N LYS A 176 -14.60 -1.17 13.39
CA LYS A 176 -14.04 -1.12 14.75
C LYS A 176 -13.60 0.28 15.17
N THR A 177 -13.08 1.09 14.23
CA THR A 177 -12.47 2.39 14.55
C THR A 177 -13.28 3.59 14.07
N GLY A 178 -14.19 3.38 13.10
CA GLY A 178 -14.87 4.48 12.39
C GLY A 178 -13.98 5.24 11.38
N LEU A 179 -12.69 4.88 11.26
CA LEU A 179 -11.71 5.56 10.42
C LEU A 179 -11.48 4.84 9.08
N PRO A 180 -11.05 5.54 8.02
CA PRO A 180 -10.48 4.88 6.84
C PRO A 180 -9.17 4.16 7.22
N PHE A 181 -8.65 3.32 6.31
CA PHE A 181 -7.33 2.73 6.48
C PHE A 181 -6.39 3.16 5.34
N VAL A 182 -5.16 3.54 5.69
CA VAL A 182 -4.11 3.94 4.75
C VAL A 182 -3.08 2.83 4.65
N TYR A 183 -3.03 2.16 3.50
CA TYR A 183 -2.12 1.02 3.25
C TYR A 183 -0.73 1.47 2.86
N ALA A 184 -0.66 2.49 1.99
CA ALA A 184 0.59 3.04 1.48
C ALA A 184 0.54 4.56 1.45
N VAL A 185 1.71 5.16 1.59
CA VAL A 185 1.96 6.59 1.48
C VAL A 185 3.02 6.84 0.41
N CYS A 186 3.02 8.00 -0.21
CA CYS A 186 4.14 8.42 -1.03
C CYS A 186 5.21 9.03 -0.11
N ALA A 187 6.24 8.24 0.19
CA ALA A 187 7.34 8.67 1.05
C ALA A 187 8.52 9.13 0.21
N VAL A 188 9.25 10.11 0.71
CA VAL A 188 10.47 10.65 0.12
C VAL A 188 11.57 10.67 1.15
N ARG A 189 12.79 10.33 0.75
CA ARG A 189 13.97 10.40 1.62
C ARG A 189 14.26 11.84 2.03
N GLU A 190 14.55 12.04 3.30
CA GLU A 190 14.90 13.36 3.86
C GLU A 190 16.09 13.98 3.10
N GLU A 191 17.09 13.17 2.75
CA GLU A 191 18.26 13.60 1.97
C GLU A 191 17.84 14.16 0.59
N PHE A 192 16.91 13.50 -0.11
CA PHE A 192 16.41 14.00 -1.39
C PHE A 192 15.62 15.30 -1.24
N CYS A 193 14.83 15.44 -0.16
CA CYS A 193 14.13 16.68 0.17
C CYS A 193 15.08 17.86 0.32
N GLN A 194 16.26 17.62 0.91
CA GLN A 194 17.25 18.67 1.18
C GLN A 194 18.06 19.02 -0.06
N ASN A 195 18.48 18.00 -0.83
CA ASN A 195 19.37 18.19 -1.96
C ASN A 195 18.66 18.60 -3.27
N HIS A 196 17.38 18.22 -3.45
CA HIS A 196 16.63 18.43 -4.68
C HIS A 196 15.19 18.94 -4.44
N PRO A 197 14.98 20.00 -3.65
CA PRO A 197 13.63 20.45 -3.26
C PRO A 197 12.76 20.91 -4.45
N GLU A 198 13.36 21.54 -5.45
CA GLU A 198 12.65 21.99 -6.66
C GLU A 198 12.22 20.81 -7.53
N VAL A 199 13.13 19.85 -7.77
CA VAL A 199 12.83 18.62 -8.51
C VAL A 199 11.75 17.83 -7.80
N LEU A 200 11.82 17.71 -6.47
CA LEU A 200 10.78 17.04 -5.67
C LEU A 200 9.42 17.72 -5.81
N SER A 201 9.39 19.05 -5.82
CA SER A 201 8.15 19.82 -6.01
C SER A 201 7.54 19.59 -7.40
N GLU A 202 8.38 19.46 -8.45
CA GLU A 202 7.93 19.10 -9.79
C GLU A 202 7.35 17.67 -9.82
N ILE A 203 8.09 16.69 -9.28
CA ILE A 203 7.65 15.28 -9.21
C ILE A 203 6.33 15.18 -8.44
N HIS A 204 6.22 15.87 -7.30
CA HIS A 204 4.99 15.86 -6.50
C HIS A 204 3.79 16.40 -7.29
N ARG A 205 3.96 17.49 -8.03
CA ARG A 205 2.92 18.07 -8.90
C ARG A 205 2.49 17.08 -9.99
N GLU A 206 3.45 16.39 -10.63
CA GLU A 206 3.17 15.40 -11.66
C GLU A 206 2.45 14.16 -11.09
N LEU A 207 2.83 13.69 -9.89
CA LEU A 207 2.13 12.60 -9.21
C LEU A 207 0.68 12.98 -8.87
N LEU A 208 0.45 14.20 -8.41
CA LEU A 208 -0.91 14.71 -8.14
C LEU A 208 -1.74 14.81 -9.42
N ARG A 209 -1.15 15.31 -10.52
CA ARG A 209 -1.79 15.36 -11.83
C ARG A 209 -2.15 13.96 -12.32
N CYS A 210 -1.20 13.02 -12.29
CA CYS A 210 -1.45 11.63 -12.70
C CYS A 210 -2.55 10.96 -11.86
N ARG A 211 -2.59 11.22 -10.54
CA ARG A 211 -3.67 10.78 -9.66
C ARG A 211 -5.02 11.31 -10.14
N ASP A 212 -5.13 12.60 -10.35
CA ASP A 212 -6.40 13.25 -10.70
C ASP A 212 -6.89 12.77 -12.07
N GLU A 213 -6.06 12.85 -13.10
CA GLU A 213 -6.39 12.36 -14.44
C GLU A 213 -6.71 10.85 -14.46
N GLY A 214 -5.95 10.03 -13.72
CA GLY A 214 -6.18 8.59 -13.68
C GLY A 214 -7.45 8.19 -12.95
N THR A 215 -7.84 8.94 -11.92
CA THR A 215 -9.10 8.69 -11.20
C THR A 215 -10.33 9.19 -11.97
N GLU A 216 -10.18 10.19 -12.83
CA GLU A 216 -11.25 10.65 -13.73
C GLU A 216 -11.48 9.68 -14.90
N ASP A 217 -10.45 8.95 -15.34
CA ASP A 217 -10.49 8.11 -16.53
C ASP A 217 -10.35 6.60 -16.21
N LEU A 218 -11.11 6.13 -15.24
CA LEU A 218 -11.07 4.72 -14.80
C LEU A 218 -11.47 3.72 -15.89
N ASP A 219 -12.21 4.13 -16.90
CA ASP A 219 -12.61 3.23 -17.99
C ASP A 219 -11.42 2.89 -18.89
N GLU A 220 -10.57 3.88 -19.24
CA GLU A 220 -9.32 3.66 -19.96
C GLU A 220 -8.34 2.84 -19.12
N ILE A 221 -8.19 3.18 -17.84
CA ILE A 221 -7.32 2.45 -16.91
C ILE A 221 -7.74 0.99 -16.80
N CYS A 222 -9.04 0.69 -16.72
CA CYS A 222 -9.54 -0.68 -16.68
C CYS A 222 -9.30 -1.43 -17.99
N GLU A 223 -9.39 -0.80 -19.15
CA GLU A 223 -9.07 -1.43 -20.44
C GLU A 223 -7.61 -1.88 -20.51
N ILE A 224 -6.70 -1.03 -20.06
CA ILE A 224 -5.27 -1.34 -20.07
C ILE A 224 -4.90 -2.39 -19.01
N SER A 225 -5.50 -2.30 -17.81
CA SER A 225 -5.08 -3.05 -16.64
C SER A 225 -5.80 -4.38 -16.45
N ALA A 226 -7.06 -4.52 -16.91
CA ALA A 226 -7.85 -5.74 -16.76
C ALA A 226 -7.26 -6.95 -17.49
N ILE A 227 -6.38 -6.74 -18.47
CA ILE A 227 -5.67 -7.82 -19.18
C ILE A 227 -4.73 -8.60 -18.23
N ARG A 228 -4.25 -7.95 -17.16
CA ARG A 228 -3.30 -8.53 -16.19
C ARG A 228 -3.95 -9.41 -15.13
N ILE A 229 -5.24 -9.18 -14.87
CA ILE A 229 -6.01 -9.89 -13.84
C ILE A 229 -7.30 -10.41 -14.48
N PRO A 230 -7.76 -11.63 -14.16
CA PRO A 230 -8.97 -12.20 -14.73
C PRO A 230 -10.24 -11.56 -14.13
N LEU A 231 -10.33 -10.23 -14.20
CA LEU A 231 -11.49 -9.46 -13.78
C LEU A 231 -12.23 -8.91 -15.00
N SER A 232 -13.56 -8.88 -14.93
CA SER A 232 -14.34 -8.12 -15.90
C SER A 232 -14.06 -6.62 -15.75
N LYS A 233 -14.23 -5.84 -16.83
CA LYS A 233 -14.09 -4.38 -16.82
C LYS A 233 -14.91 -3.74 -15.68
N GLN A 234 -16.13 -4.23 -15.45
CA GLN A 234 -17.00 -3.73 -14.39
C GLN A 234 -16.41 -3.99 -13.00
N LYS A 235 -15.93 -5.21 -12.71
CA LYS A 235 -15.28 -5.53 -11.43
C LYS A 235 -14.00 -4.73 -11.22
N CYS A 236 -13.22 -4.52 -12.28
CA CYS A 236 -12.03 -3.67 -12.23
C CYS A 236 -12.40 -2.23 -11.83
N ARG A 237 -13.43 -1.67 -12.47
CA ARG A 237 -13.94 -0.33 -12.18
C ARG A 237 -14.45 -0.22 -10.74
N ASP A 238 -15.29 -1.16 -10.30
CA ASP A 238 -15.85 -1.17 -8.94
C ASP A 238 -14.73 -1.24 -7.89
N TYR A 239 -13.71 -2.04 -8.15
CA TYR A 239 -12.53 -2.13 -7.30
C TYR A 239 -11.76 -0.80 -7.24
N LEU A 240 -11.44 -0.19 -8.39
CA LEU A 240 -10.68 1.07 -8.42
C LEU A 240 -11.47 2.23 -7.80
N MET A 241 -12.80 2.22 -7.90
CA MET A 241 -13.67 3.20 -7.22
C MET A 241 -13.67 3.06 -5.69
N ALA A 242 -13.38 1.88 -5.15
CA ALA A 242 -13.26 1.66 -3.71
C ALA A 242 -11.92 2.16 -3.14
N ILE A 243 -10.89 2.26 -3.99
CA ILE A 243 -9.58 2.80 -3.61
C ILE A 243 -9.62 4.33 -3.60
N GLN A 244 -8.97 4.91 -2.62
CA GLN A 244 -8.81 6.37 -2.50
C GLN A 244 -7.34 6.72 -2.53
N TYR A 245 -6.98 7.72 -3.34
CA TYR A 245 -5.58 8.05 -3.66
C TYR A 245 -5.10 9.33 -2.99
N ASP A 246 -5.99 10.10 -2.39
CA ASP A 246 -5.70 11.32 -1.63
C ASP A 246 -5.22 11.02 -0.21
N LEU A 247 -4.61 11.99 0.44
CA LEU A 247 -4.22 11.94 1.85
C LEU A 247 -4.81 13.17 2.59
N THR A 248 -6.07 13.05 2.96
CA THR A 248 -6.79 14.09 3.71
C THR A 248 -6.38 14.15 5.18
N PRO A 249 -6.71 15.23 5.91
CA PRO A 249 -6.49 15.29 7.36
C PRO A 249 -7.15 14.13 8.13
N GLN A 250 -8.30 13.62 7.67
CA GLN A 250 -8.95 12.45 8.27
C GLN A 250 -8.10 11.18 8.09
N LYS A 251 -7.43 11.02 6.94
CA LYS A 251 -6.53 9.89 6.68
C LYS A 251 -5.22 10.02 7.44
N CYS A 252 -4.71 11.25 7.65
CA CYS A 252 -3.58 11.46 8.57
C CYS A 252 -3.94 11.01 10.00
N LYS A 253 -5.11 11.38 10.51
CA LYS A 253 -5.60 10.87 11.82
C LYS A 253 -5.76 9.36 11.84
N ALA A 254 -6.16 8.74 10.73
CA ALA A 254 -6.25 7.29 10.62
C ALA A 254 -4.87 6.60 10.67
N LEU A 255 -3.86 7.18 10.02
CA LEU A 255 -2.46 6.75 10.15
C LEU A 255 -1.96 6.86 11.59
N GLU A 256 -2.19 8.01 12.23
CA GLU A 256 -1.79 8.26 13.61
C GLU A 256 -2.44 7.24 14.54
N ALA A 257 -3.75 6.97 14.41
CA ALA A 257 -4.45 5.97 15.21
C ALA A 257 -3.89 4.56 15.02
N PHE A 258 -3.51 4.18 13.81
CA PHE A 258 -2.85 2.89 13.56
C PHE A 258 -1.45 2.85 14.19
N PHE A 259 -0.67 3.91 14.04
CA PHE A 259 0.67 3.99 14.64
C PHE A 259 0.62 3.99 16.17
N GLU A 260 -0.34 4.65 16.79
CA GLU A 260 -0.56 4.59 18.25
C GLU A 260 -0.77 3.14 18.75
N ILE A 261 -1.54 2.34 18.00
CA ILE A 261 -1.73 0.91 18.34
C ILE A 261 -0.39 0.17 18.21
N LEU A 262 0.37 0.41 17.14
CA LEU A 262 1.66 -0.25 16.91
C LEU A 262 2.72 0.18 17.94
N ILE A 263 2.72 1.43 18.38
CA ILE A 263 3.57 1.93 19.49
C ILE A 263 3.22 1.21 20.78
N LYS A 264 1.94 1.14 21.14
CA LYS A 264 1.47 0.41 22.36
C LYS A 264 1.86 -1.06 22.33
N ARG A 265 1.95 -1.66 21.15
CA ARG A 265 2.39 -3.04 20.93
C ARG A 265 3.93 -3.20 20.93
N GLY A 266 4.67 -2.12 21.00
CA GLY A 266 6.15 -2.12 20.89
C GLY A 266 6.65 -2.53 19.50
N THR A 267 5.82 -2.38 18.46
CA THR A 267 6.15 -2.78 17.09
C THR A 267 6.92 -1.68 16.35
N ILE A 268 6.65 -0.42 16.68
CA ILE A 268 7.34 0.78 16.18
C ILE A 268 7.67 1.72 17.35
N ASN A 269 8.56 2.67 17.12
CA ASN A 269 8.99 3.63 18.13
C ASN A 269 8.03 4.83 18.22
N GLU A 270 8.02 5.51 19.36
CA GLU A 270 7.18 6.71 19.59
C GLU A 270 7.54 7.87 18.66
N ASN A 271 8.79 7.95 18.16
CA ASN A 271 9.22 8.96 17.18
C ASN A 271 8.54 8.84 15.79
N SER A 272 7.75 7.78 15.57
CA SER A 272 6.89 7.65 14.38
C SER A 272 5.75 8.69 14.36
N LEU A 273 5.50 9.35 15.49
CA LEU A 273 4.55 10.45 15.64
C LEU A 273 5.24 11.72 16.19
N PRO A 274 4.78 12.92 15.77
CA PRO A 274 3.80 13.16 14.72
C PRO A 274 4.34 12.80 13.32
N ILE A 275 3.44 12.50 12.39
CA ILE A 275 3.83 12.21 11.00
C ILE A 275 4.46 13.46 10.35
N LYS A 276 5.56 13.25 9.61
CA LYS A 276 6.31 14.33 8.95
C LYS A 276 5.86 14.47 7.51
N MET A 277 5.28 15.61 7.18
CA MET A 277 4.85 15.93 5.83
C MET A 277 5.90 16.77 5.10
N PHE A 278 6.06 16.52 3.80
CA PHE A 278 6.77 17.47 2.93
C PHE A 278 5.82 18.63 2.64
N ALA A 279 6.23 19.85 3.04
CA ALA A 279 5.54 21.07 2.68
C ALA A 279 6.13 21.57 1.36
N ASN A 280 5.29 21.69 0.32
CA ASN A 280 5.71 22.39 -0.90
C ASN A 280 6.15 23.80 -0.54
N MET A 281 7.29 24.23 -1.05
CA MET A 281 7.63 25.65 -1.05
C MET A 281 6.62 26.34 -1.98
N SER A 282 5.72 27.14 -1.38
CA SER A 282 4.72 27.98 -2.06
C SER A 282 5.39 29.09 -2.86
#